data_292440de0322edbc2a58efeefdbb6cbe
#
_entry.id   292440de0322edbc2a58efeefdbb6cbe
#
_cell.length_a   1.000
_cell.length_b   1.000
_cell.length_c   1.000
_cell.angle_alpha   90.00
_cell.angle_beta   90.00
_cell.angle_gamma   90.00
#
_symmetry.space_group_name_H-M   'P 1'
#
loop_
_entity.id
_entity.type
_entity.pdbx_description
1 polymer ?
#
loop_
_entity_poly.entity_id
_entity_poly.type
_entity_poly.pdbx_seq_one_letter_code
_entity_poly.pdbx_strand_id
1 'polypeptide(L)' 'MHRVKIEIESEYGDIIFNSLKYEEAPRAKIKWGREGNKIFIEIEADTISNLRAAINSFAKWIDMVERIARTMEEIRSSH' A
#
# COMPACT_ATOMS: atom_id res chain seq x y z
N MET A 1 2.85 -21.12 6.53
CA MET A 1 2.46 -19.71 6.54
C MET A 1 3.42 -18.89 5.70
N HIS A 2 2.89 -18.10 4.82
CA HIS A 2 3.69 -17.31 3.88
C HIS A 2 3.60 -15.84 4.24
N ARG A 3 4.71 -15.13 4.18
CA ARG A 3 4.79 -13.73 4.58
C ARG A 3 5.65 -12.94 3.62
N VAL A 4 5.23 -11.71 3.35
CA VAL A 4 6.02 -10.76 2.57
C VAL A 4 5.99 -9.40 3.28
N LYS A 5 7.08 -8.69 3.19
CA LYS A 5 7.15 -7.31 3.66
C LYS A 5 7.49 -6.43 2.46
N ILE A 6 6.64 -5.46 2.20
CA ILE A 6 6.83 -4.52 1.09
C ILE A 6 7.20 -3.17 1.69
N GLU A 7 8.29 -2.61 1.22
CA GLU A 7 8.75 -1.29 1.63
C GLU A 7 8.37 -0.29 0.55
N ILE A 8 7.77 0.81 0.97
CA ILE A 8 7.29 1.84 0.06
C ILE A 8 8.01 3.14 0.37
N GLU A 9 8.75 3.67 -0.61
CA GLU A 9 9.35 4.98 -0.53
C GLU A 9 8.63 5.87 -1.52
N SER A 10 7.89 6.85 -1.03
CA SER A 10 7.13 7.75 -1.89
C SER A 10 6.93 9.07 -1.17
N GLU A 11 6.98 10.15 -1.93
CA GLU A 11 6.65 11.47 -1.40
C GLU A 11 5.17 11.56 -0.99
N TYR A 12 4.35 10.62 -1.46
CA TYR A 12 2.93 10.51 -1.14
C TYR A 12 2.65 9.45 -0.07
N GLY A 13 3.68 9.07 0.68
CA GLY A 13 3.57 8.00 1.68
C GLY A 13 2.47 8.23 2.69
N ASP A 14 2.30 9.46 3.18
CA ASP A 14 1.25 9.78 4.15
C ASP A 14 -0.14 9.53 3.58
N ILE A 15 -0.35 9.94 2.34
CA ILE A 15 -1.66 9.76 1.68
C ILE A 15 -1.92 8.28 1.44
N ILE A 16 -0.91 7.55 0.99
CA ILE A 16 -1.02 6.11 0.77
C ILE A 16 -1.39 5.40 2.07
N PHE A 17 -0.65 5.67 3.13
CA PHE A 17 -0.89 5.06 4.43
C PHE A 17 -2.29 5.36 4.95
N ASN A 18 -2.67 6.64 4.96
CA ASN A 18 -3.96 7.05 5.50
C ASN A 18 -5.15 6.53 4.67
N SER A 19 -4.94 6.36 3.37
CA SER A 19 -5.99 5.85 2.48
C SER A 19 -6.19 4.35 2.61
N LEU A 20 -5.13 3.60 2.91
CA LEU A 20 -5.16 2.14 2.82
C LEU A 20 -5.00 1.40 4.15
N LYS A 21 -4.74 2.11 5.24
CA LYS A 21 -4.44 1.46 6.53
C LYS A 21 -5.56 0.59 7.09
N TYR A 22 -6.79 0.79 6.64
CA TYR A 22 -7.93 -0.02 7.06
C TYR A 22 -8.41 -0.99 6.00
N GLU A 23 -7.74 -1.03 4.84
CA GLU A 23 -8.13 -1.97 3.81
C GLU A 23 -7.70 -3.38 4.18
N GLU A 24 -8.53 -4.35 3.82
CA GLU A 24 -8.31 -5.74 4.11
C GLU A 24 -8.24 -6.54 2.81
N ALA A 25 -7.60 -7.70 2.88
CA ALA A 25 -7.60 -8.66 1.78
C ALA A 25 -8.15 -9.98 2.31
N PRO A 26 -9.00 -10.69 1.54
CA PRO A 26 -9.53 -11.97 1.95
C PRO A 26 -8.41 -12.97 2.27
N ARG A 27 -8.58 -13.69 3.39
CA ARG A 27 -7.67 -14.77 3.79
C ARG A 27 -6.21 -14.34 3.96
N ALA A 28 -6.00 -13.06 4.28
CA ALA A 28 -4.66 -12.55 4.56
C ALA A 28 -4.72 -11.62 5.76
N LYS A 29 -3.60 -11.54 6.47
CA LYS A 29 -3.44 -10.59 7.56
C LYS A 29 -2.55 -9.47 7.07
N ILE A 30 -2.98 -8.25 7.29
CA ILE A 30 -2.28 -7.05 6.81
C ILE A 30 -1.83 -6.25 8.02
N LYS A 31 -0.56 -5.87 8.01
CA LYS A 31 0.00 -5.05 9.09
C LYS A 31 0.80 -3.92 8.47
N TRP A 32 0.49 -2.70 8.86
CA TRP A 32 1.20 -1.52 8.39
C TRP A 32 2.20 -1.06 9.43
N GLY A 33 3.34 -0.58 8.96
CA GLY A 33 4.34 0.05 9.80
C GLY A 33 4.88 1.28 9.13
N ARG A 34 5.52 2.13 9.94
CA ARG A 34 6.07 3.37 9.45
C ARG A 34 7.38 3.66 10.16
N GLU A 35 8.38 4.06 9.40
CA GLU A 35 9.69 4.43 9.95
C GLU A 35 10.24 5.57 9.12
N GLY A 36 10.19 6.79 9.69
CA GLY A 36 10.60 7.98 8.96
C GLY A 36 9.74 8.21 7.73
N ASN A 37 10.38 8.29 6.57
CA ASN A 37 9.70 8.46 5.28
C ASN A 37 9.31 7.15 4.63
N LYS A 38 9.64 6.02 5.27
CA LYS A 38 9.35 4.70 4.74
C LYS A 38 8.10 4.13 5.36
N ILE A 39 7.30 3.50 4.53
CA ILE A 39 6.09 2.81 4.95
C ILE A 39 6.27 1.34 4.61
N PHE A 40 5.86 0.49 5.53
CA PHE A 40 5.96 -0.95 5.33
C PHE A 40 4.57 -1.55 5.36
N ILE A 41 4.35 -2.54 4.53
CA ILE A 41 3.17 -3.36 4.62
C ILE A 41 3.61 -4.82 4.71
N GLU A 42 3.18 -5.50 5.77
CA GLU A 42 3.42 -6.92 5.93
C GLU A 42 2.15 -7.67 5.61
N ILE A 43 2.27 -8.66 4.76
CA ILE A 43 1.14 -9.47 4.33
C ILE A 43 1.45 -10.92 4.65
N GLU A 44 0.54 -11.58 5.35
CA GLU A 44 0.69 -12.94 5.78
C GLU A 44 -0.53 -13.75 5.36
N ALA A 45 -0.30 -14.92 4.78
CA ALA A 45 -1.39 -15.78 4.33
C ALA A 45 -0.99 -17.25 4.46
N ASP A 46 -1.99 -18.13 4.58
CA ASP A 46 -1.75 -19.56 4.72
C ASP A 46 -1.32 -20.23 3.42
N THR A 47 -1.72 -19.68 2.29
CA THR A 47 -1.34 -20.23 0.98
C THR A 47 -0.65 -19.19 0.13
N ILE A 48 0.18 -19.67 -0.80
CA ILE A 48 0.86 -18.80 -1.77
C ILE A 48 -0.16 -18.08 -2.65
N SER A 49 -1.24 -18.75 -3.01
CA SER A 49 -2.29 -18.14 -3.85
C SER A 49 -2.94 -16.95 -3.15
N ASN A 50 -3.26 -17.11 -1.87
CA ASN A 50 -3.86 -16.03 -1.09
C ASN A 50 -2.87 -14.88 -0.87
N LEU A 51 -1.61 -15.22 -0.64
CA LEU A 51 -0.57 -14.21 -0.49
C LEU A 51 -0.42 -13.40 -1.77
N ARG A 52 -0.35 -14.08 -2.92
CA ARG A 52 -0.21 -13.42 -4.22
C ARG A 52 -1.40 -12.51 -4.53
N ALA A 53 -2.62 -12.99 -4.23
CA ALA A 53 -3.82 -12.19 -4.44
C ALA A 53 -3.79 -10.91 -3.60
N ALA A 54 -3.37 -11.02 -2.35
CA ALA A 54 -3.27 -9.86 -1.46
C ALA A 54 -2.20 -8.87 -1.94
N ILE A 55 -1.04 -9.37 -2.34
CA ILE A 55 0.04 -8.54 -2.88
C ILE A 55 -0.46 -7.77 -4.11
N ASN A 56 -1.12 -8.45 -5.03
CA ASN A 56 -1.63 -7.83 -6.24
C ASN A 56 -2.65 -6.73 -5.93
N SER A 57 -3.55 -6.99 -4.98
CA SER A 57 -4.55 -6.00 -4.58
C SER A 57 -3.90 -4.74 -4.00
N PHE A 58 -2.98 -4.92 -3.06
CA PHE A 58 -2.33 -3.77 -2.43
C PHE A 58 -1.41 -3.02 -3.39
N ALA A 59 -0.69 -3.72 -4.26
CA ALA A 59 0.14 -3.08 -5.27
C ALA A 59 -0.71 -2.19 -6.19
N LYS A 60 -1.86 -2.68 -6.59
CA LYS A 60 -2.80 -1.95 -7.44
C LYS A 60 -3.36 -0.71 -6.73
N TRP A 61 -3.78 -0.86 -5.47
CA TRP A 61 -4.32 0.24 -4.69
C TRP A 61 -3.27 1.31 -4.38
N ILE A 62 -2.07 0.90 -4.05
CA ILE A 62 -0.96 1.82 -3.80
C ILE A 62 -0.66 2.65 -5.05
N ASP A 63 -0.57 1.99 -6.19
CA ASP A 63 -0.33 2.67 -7.46
C ASP A 63 -1.45 3.66 -7.77
N MET A 64 -2.69 3.27 -7.56
CA MET A 64 -3.85 4.11 -7.81
C MET A 64 -3.85 5.36 -6.92
N VAL A 65 -3.61 5.19 -5.63
CA VAL A 65 -3.58 6.32 -4.68
C VAL A 65 -2.44 7.27 -5.03
N GLU A 66 -1.27 6.73 -5.37
CA GLU A 66 -0.12 7.55 -5.75
C GLU A 66 -0.40 8.37 -7.00
N ARG A 67 -1.04 7.77 -8.00
CA ARG A 67 -1.41 8.49 -9.23
C ARG A 67 -2.40 9.60 -8.97
N ILE A 68 -3.41 9.35 -8.15
CA ILE A 68 -4.41 10.35 -7.78
C ILE A 68 -3.74 11.51 -7.05
N ALA A 69 -2.88 11.22 -6.08
CA ALA A 69 -2.17 12.24 -5.32
C ALA A 69 -1.30 13.10 -6.21
N ARG A 70 -0.57 12.47 -7.14
CA ARG A 70 0.29 13.18 -8.10
C ARG A 70 -0.54 14.09 -9.01
N THR A 71 -1.66 13.59 -9.51
CA THR A 71 -2.56 14.36 -10.37
C THR A 71 -3.12 15.58 -9.65
N MET A 72 -3.53 15.41 -8.40
CA MET A 72 -4.04 16.52 -7.60
C MET A 72 -2.98 17.59 -7.36
N GLU A 73 -1.74 17.16 -7.12
CA GLU A 73 -0.62 18.08 -6.94
C GLU A 73 -0.33 18.86 -8.23
N GLU A 74 -0.38 18.21 -9.38
CA GLU A 74 -0.18 18.86 -10.67
C GLU A 74 -1.25 19.90 -10.94
N ILE A 75 -2.51 19.57 -10.64
CA ILE A 75 -3.62 20.51 -10.80
C ILE A 75 -3.43 21.72 -9.89
N ARG A 76 -3.04 21.50 -8.66
CA ARG A 76 -2.78 22.56 -7.70
C ARG A 76 -1.64 23.46 -8.16
N SER A 77 -0.60 22.88 -8.74
CA SER A 77 0.57 23.61 -9.21
C SER A 77 0.30 24.42 -10.47
N SER A 78 -0.77 24.09 -11.19
CA SER A 78 -1.13 24.76 -12.44
C SER A 78 -1.77 26.12 -12.23
N HIS A 79 -2.10 26.47 -11.01
CA HIS A 79 -2.67 27.75 -10.64
C HIS A 79 -1.54 28.70 -10.22
#